data_fdb00540089a6ca18b60536358354b27
#
_entry.id   fdb00540089a6ca18b60536358354b27
#
_cell.length_a   1.000
_cell.length_b   1.000
_cell.length_c   1.000
_cell.angle_alpha   90.00
_cell.angle_beta   90.00
_cell.angle_gamma   90.00
#
_symmetry.space_group_name_H-M   'P 1'
#
loop_
_entity.id
_entity.type
_entity.pdbx_description
1 polymer ?
#
loop_
_entity_poly.entity_id
_entity_poly.type
_entity_poly.pdbx_seq_one_letter_code
_entity_poly.pdbx_strand_id
1 'polypeptide(L)'
;IRARSITLKALNEKGKEITRVQKASRLYADFALSANDLAEPGNRPVYVCITSPEGYLIANSDAATFSFEGEPKVYSAMREVDYDCSDLGVGIYVNGNGFTAGTYHVEIYVDGRLAGANDIALR
;
A
#
# COMPACT_ATOMS: atom_id res chain seq x y z
N ILE A 1 -4.58 7.03 -13.93
CA ILE A 1 -4.70 5.75 -13.21
C ILE A 1 -5.17 6.03 -11.80
N ARG A 2 -6.21 5.33 -11.37
CA ARG A 2 -6.75 5.43 -10.01
C ARG A 2 -6.68 4.08 -9.32
N ALA A 3 -6.44 4.11 -8.00
CA ALA A 3 -6.53 2.94 -7.15
C ALA A 3 -7.91 2.92 -6.49
N ARG A 4 -8.60 1.78 -6.58
CA ARG A 4 -9.95 1.57 -6.06
C ARG A 4 -9.99 0.33 -5.19
N SER A 5 -11.03 0.22 -4.36
CA SER A 5 -11.26 -0.96 -3.52
C SER A 5 -10.07 -1.25 -2.61
N ILE A 6 -9.49 -0.19 -2.04
CA ILE A 6 -8.31 -0.31 -1.18
C ILE A 6 -8.72 -0.97 0.13
N THR A 7 -8.11 -2.10 0.45
CA THR A 7 -8.30 -2.83 1.71
C THR A 7 -6.97 -3.09 2.38
N LEU A 8 -7.01 -3.40 3.67
CA LEU A 8 -5.84 -3.73 4.45
C LEU A 8 -6.17 -4.88 5.38
N LYS A 9 -5.33 -5.90 5.39
CA LYS A 9 -5.51 -7.09 6.21
C LYS A 9 -4.29 -7.34 7.07
N ALA A 10 -4.50 -7.89 8.25
CA ALA A 10 -3.44 -8.35 9.14
C ALA A 10 -3.19 -9.83 8.90
N LEU A 11 -1.94 -10.21 8.65
CA LEU A 11 -1.55 -11.58 8.35
C LEU A 11 -0.52 -12.07 9.37
N ASN A 12 -0.56 -13.38 9.68
CA ASN A 12 0.47 -14.00 10.49
C ASN A 12 1.68 -14.39 9.63
N GLU A 13 2.71 -14.97 10.26
CA GLU A 13 3.93 -15.36 9.56
C GLU A 13 3.70 -16.42 8.47
N LYS A 14 2.58 -17.14 8.53
CA LYS A 14 2.19 -18.13 7.52
C LYS A 14 1.37 -17.53 6.39
N GLY A 15 1.12 -16.21 6.43
CA GLY A 15 0.34 -15.52 5.42
C GLY A 15 -1.16 -15.65 5.58
N LYS A 16 -1.64 -16.14 6.73
CA LYS A 16 -3.08 -16.25 6.99
C LYS A 16 -3.61 -15.00 7.66
N GLU A 17 -4.80 -14.59 7.26
CA GLU A 17 -5.51 -13.46 7.88
C GLU A 17 -5.83 -13.80 9.35
N ILE A 18 -5.54 -12.82 10.22
CA ILE A 18 -5.81 -12.94 11.65
C ILE A 18 -6.68 -11.79 12.11
N THR A 19 -7.39 -12.01 13.24
CA THR A 19 -8.33 -11.02 13.75
C THR A 19 -7.65 -9.87 14.48
N ARG A 20 -6.57 -10.15 15.22
CA ARG A 20 -5.88 -9.16 16.05
C ARG A 20 -4.61 -8.68 15.38
N VAL A 21 -4.59 -7.41 14.97
CA VAL A 21 -3.44 -6.82 14.30
C VAL A 21 -2.17 -6.82 15.18
N GLN A 22 -2.33 -6.81 16.50
CA GLN A 22 -1.18 -6.86 17.43
C GLN A 22 -0.33 -8.11 17.25
N LYS A 23 -0.90 -9.19 16.74
CA LYS A 23 -0.22 -10.46 16.50
C LYS A 23 0.26 -10.62 15.05
N ALA A 24 0.07 -9.59 14.22
CA ALA A 24 0.43 -9.67 12.82
C ALA A 24 1.95 -9.58 12.62
N SER A 25 2.43 -10.32 11.63
CA SER A 25 3.81 -10.27 11.16
C SER A 25 3.92 -9.45 9.89
N ARG A 26 2.80 -9.15 9.24
CA ARG A 26 2.74 -8.30 8.06
C ARG A 26 1.34 -7.77 7.85
N LEU A 27 1.26 -6.68 7.12
CA LEU A 27 0.00 -6.15 6.60
C LEU A 27 -0.05 -6.41 5.11
N TYR A 28 -1.24 -6.60 4.57
CA TYR A 28 -1.46 -6.82 3.16
C TYR A 28 -2.40 -5.77 2.62
N ALA A 29 -1.88 -4.90 1.75
CA ALA A 29 -2.67 -3.89 1.06
C ALA A 29 -3.13 -4.45 -0.27
N ASP A 30 -4.42 -4.44 -0.52
CA ASP A 30 -5.04 -4.97 -1.73
C ASP A 30 -5.92 -3.89 -2.35
N PHE A 31 -5.78 -3.70 -3.64
CA PHE A 31 -6.50 -2.66 -4.36
C PHE A 31 -6.54 -2.99 -5.84
N ALA A 32 -7.33 -2.24 -6.60
CA ALA A 32 -7.39 -2.36 -8.06
C ALA A 32 -6.95 -1.05 -8.71
N LEU A 33 -6.05 -1.14 -9.67
CA LEU A 33 -5.72 -0.02 -10.54
C LEU A 33 -6.75 0.03 -11.67
N SER A 34 -7.31 1.19 -11.94
CA SER A 34 -8.36 1.36 -12.93
C SER A 34 -7.80 1.31 -14.35
N ALA A 35 -8.64 0.88 -15.28
CA ALA A 35 -8.35 0.98 -16.70
C ALA A 35 -8.19 2.45 -17.12
N ASN A 36 -7.28 2.71 -18.07
CA ASN A 36 -7.08 4.05 -18.60
C ASN A 36 -6.52 3.95 -20.03
N ASP A 37 -7.36 4.25 -21.01
CA ASP A 37 -6.99 4.18 -22.42
C ASP A 37 -5.97 5.24 -22.83
N LEU A 38 -5.81 6.29 -22.02
CA LEU A 38 -4.87 7.37 -22.29
C LEU A 38 -3.49 7.13 -21.69
N ALA A 39 -3.35 6.11 -20.85
CA ALA A 39 -2.07 5.74 -20.27
C ALA A 39 -1.30 4.84 -21.22
N GLU A 40 0.03 4.84 -21.12
CA GLU A 40 0.87 3.91 -21.85
C GLU A 40 1.01 2.61 -21.07
N PRO A 41 0.94 1.44 -21.73
CA PRO A 41 1.20 0.18 -21.06
C PRO A 41 2.67 0.04 -20.70
N GLY A 42 2.98 -0.77 -19.71
CA GLY A 42 4.34 -1.06 -19.30
C GLY A 42 4.48 -1.25 -17.80
N ASN A 43 5.70 -1.54 -17.38
CA ASN A 43 6.01 -1.73 -15.98
C ASN A 43 5.96 -0.40 -15.23
N ARG A 44 5.29 -0.40 -14.07
CA ARG A 44 5.17 0.78 -13.23
C ARG A 44 5.44 0.42 -11.79
N PRO A 45 6.27 1.20 -11.08
CA PRO A 45 6.38 1.05 -9.64
C PRO A 45 5.12 1.60 -8.97
N VAL A 46 4.57 0.83 -8.05
CA VAL A 46 3.42 1.22 -7.23
C VAL A 46 3.90 1.30 -5.79
N TYR A 47 3.69 2.44 -5.17
CA TYR A 47 4.13 2.70 -3.80
C TYR A 47 2.93 2.75 -2.87
N VAL A 48 3.05 2.10 -1.72
CA VAL A 48 2.03 2.17 -0.67
C VAL A 48 2.63 2.85 0.55
N CYS A 49 1.89 3.82 1.09
CA CYS A 49 2.24 4.53 2.32
C CYS A 49 1.13 4.26 3.33
N ILE A 50 1.47 3.59 4.43
CA ILE A 50 0.52 3.23 5.48
C ILE A 50 0.89 4.00 6.74
N THR A 51 -0.05 4.82 7.22
CA THR A 51 0.10 5.56 8.47
C THR A 51 -0.64 4.82 9.57
N SER A 52 0.02 4.59 10.69
CA SER A 52 -0.53 3.88 11.84
C SER A 52 -1.60 4.71 12.56
N PRO A 53 -2.39 4.10 13.46
CA PRO A 53 -3.36 4.86 14.25
C PRO A 53 -2.74 5.97 15.10
N GLU A 54 -1.45 5.86 15.45
CA GLU A 54 -0.73 6.88 16.22
C GLU A 54 -0.17 8.00 15.34
N GLY A 55 -0.34 7.92 14.01
CA GLY A 55 0.12 8.95 13.09
C GLY A 55 1.52 8.76 12.54
N TYR A 56 2.13 7.58 12.71
CA TYR A 56 3.46 7.28 12.19
C TYR A 56 3.38 6.52 10.87
N LEU A 57 4.24 6.87 9.92
CA LEU A 57 4.39 6.07 8.71
C LEU A 57 5.04 4.74 9.07
N ILE A 58 4.43 3.64 8.65
CA ILE A 58 5.02 2.32 8.79
C ILE A 58 6.10 2.18 7.73
N ALA A 59 7.36 2.04 8.16
CA ALA A 59 8.49 1.92 7.26
C ALA A 59 9.48 0.91 7.83
N ASN A 60 10.21 0.25 6.92
CA ASN A 60 11.30 -0.66 7.32
C ASN A 60 12.53 0.15 7.74
N SER A 61 13.48 -0.54 8.42
CA SER A 61 14.73 0.08 8.84
C SER A 61 15.54 0.63 7.65
N ASP A 62 15.37 0.02 6.48
CA ASP A 62 16.00 0.45 5.23
C ASP A 62 15.06 1.35 4.43
N ALA A 63 14.46 2.33 5.09
CA ALA A 63 13.47 3.20 4.49
C ALA A 63 13.96 3.78 3.16
N ALA A 64 13.20 3.52 2.11
CA ALA A 64 13.49 4.01 0.77
C ALA A 64 12.48 5.08 0.39
N THR A 65 12.82 5.90 -0.60
CA THR A 65 11.99 7.02 -1.03
C THR A 65 11.69 6.93 -2.51
N PHE A 66 10.63 7.62 -2.90
CA PHE A 66 10.31 7.92 -4.28
C PHE A 66 10.09 9.42 -4.41
N SER A 67 10.16 9.93 -5.64
CA SER A 67 9.94 11.35 -5.88
C SER A 67 8.44 11.64 -5.99
N PHE A 68 7.95 12.55 -5.13
CA PHE A 68 6.57 13.02 -5.18
C PHE A 68 6.60 14.54 -5.15
N GLU A 69 6.10 15.17 -6.22
CA GLU A 69 6.09 16.63 -6.38
C GLU A 69 7.49 17.26 -6.22
N GLY A 70 8.51 16.55 -6.71
CA GLY A 70 9.89 17.01 -6.65
C GLY A 70 10.60 16.78 -5.32
N GLU A 71 9.94 16.17 -4.36
CA GLU A 71 10.50 15.91 -3.03
C GLU A 71 10.59 14.41 -2.77
N PRO A 72 11.61 13.94 -2.02
CA PRO A 72 11.67 12.55 -1.62
C PRO A 72 10.59 12.24 -0.58
N LYS A 73 9.86 11.15 -0.79
CA LYS A 73 8.81 10.68 0.11
C LYS A 73 9.08 9.23 0.48
N VAL A 74 9.10 8.94 1.78
CA VAL A 74 9.28 7.58 2.28
C VAL A 74 8.02 6.77 2.05
N TYR A 75 8.16 5.51 1.64
CA TYR A 75 7.03 4.60 1.43
C TYR A 75 7.12 3.39 2.37
N SER A 76 5.98 2.74 2.62
CA SER A 76 5.93 1.53 3.44
C SER A 76 6.38 0.30 2.68
N ALA A 77 5.97 0.18 1.43
CA ALA A 77 6.37 -0.89 0.52
C ALA A 77 6.13 -0.47 -0.92
N MET A 78 6.73 -1.20 -1.85
CA MET A 78 6.53 -0.95 -3.28
C MET A 78 6.50 -2.27 -4.04
N ARG A 79 5.87 -2.24 -5.21
CA ARG A 79 5.85 -3.37 -6.14
C ARG A 79 5.81 -2.85 -7.57
N GLU A 80 6.62 -3.43 -8.44
CA GLU A 80 6.47 -3.18 -9.88
C GLU A 80 5.36 -4.06 -10.43
N VAL A 81 4.50 -3.45 -11.24
CA VAL A 81 3.38 -4.15 -11.87
C VAL A 81 3.44 -3.92 -13.38
N ASP A 82 2.99 -4.92 -14.14
CA ASP A 82 2.84 -4.80 -15.57
C ASP A 82 1.42 -4.31 -15.86
N TYR A 83 1.32 -3.01 -16.17
CA TYR A 83 0.05 -2.36 -16.42
C TYR A 83 -0.25 -2.34 -17.92
N ASP A 84 -1.36 -2.97 -18.32
CA ASP A 84 -1.78 -3.09 -19.71
C ASP A 84 -2.96 -2.18 -20.07
N CYS A 85 -3.20 -1.16 -19.26
CA CYS A 85 -4.29 -0.18 -19.40
C CYS A 85 -5.69 -0.74 -19.13
N SER A 86 -5.80 -1.99 -18.70
CA SER A 86 -7.04 -2.58 -18.18
C SER A 86 -7.02 -2.63 -16.67
N ASP A 87 -8.16 -2.95 -16.05
CA ASP A 87 -8.23 -3.09 -14.59
C ASP A 87 -7.26 -4.15 -14.10
N LEU A 88 -6.50 -3.83 -13.07
CA LEU A 88 -5.46 -4.72 -12.53
C LEU A 88 -5.55 -4.79 -11.01
N GLY A 89 -5.75 -5.99 -10.47
CA GLY A 89 -5.66 -6.23 -9.03
C GLY A 89 -4.21 -6.26 -8.58
N VAL A 90 -3.89 -5.57 -7.49
CA VAL A 90 -2.54 -5.49 -6.94
C VAL A 90 -2.58 -5.76 -5.45
N GLY A 91 -1.69 -6.62 -4.98
CA GLY A 91 -1.49 -6.86 -3.56
C GLY A 91 -0.05 -6.58 -3.18
N ILE A 92 0.16 -5.87 -2.07
CA ILE A 92 1.49 -5.53 -1.59
C ILE A 92 1.59 -5.88 -0.11
N TYR A 93 2.63 -6.65 0.24
CA TYR A 93 2.93 -7.02 1.62
C TYR A 93 3.79 -5.95 2.28
N VAL A 94 3.48 -5.63 3.53
CA VAL A 94 4.28 -4.75 4.37
C VAL A 94 4.67 -5.51 5.62
N ASN A 95 5.94 -5.90 5.72
CA ASN A 95 6.45 -6.64 6.87
C ASN A 95 6.58 -5.72 8.08
N GLY A 96 6.38 -6.27 9.26
CA GLY A 96 6.54 -5.53 10.50
C GLY A 96 5.98 -6.30 11.68
N ASN A 97 6.05 -5.68 12.85
CA ASN A 97 5.49 -6.22 14.08
C ASN A 97 5.09 -5.09 15.01
N GLY A 98 4.45 -5.42 16.11
CA GLY A 98 4.05 -4.41 17.09
C GLY A 98 2.96 -3.47 16.61
N PHE A 99 2.16 -3.92 15.66
CA PHE A 99 1.03 -3.13 15.17
C PHE A 99 -0.03 -2.97 16.25
N THR A 100 -0.68 -1.82 16.28
CA THR A 100 -1.73 -1.50 17.25
C THR A 100 -3.09 -1.50 16.59
N ALA A 101 -4.13 -1.77 17.37
CA ALA A 101 -5.50 -1.69 16.88
C ALA A 101 -5.90 -0.23 16.66
N GLY A 102 -6.70 0.01 15.64
CA GLY A 102 -7.18 1.35 15.32
C GLY A 102 -7.33 1.57 13.82
N THR A 103 -7.45 2.81 13.42
CA THR A 103 -7.66 3.18 12.02
C THR A 103 -6.31 3.47 11.35
N TYR A 104 -6.05 2.75 10.27
CA TYR A 104 -4.87 2.92 9.42
C TYR A 104 -5.24 3.72 8.20
N HIS A 105 -4.38 4.66 7.81
CA HIS A 105 -4.55 5.45 6.59
C HIS A 105 -3.63 4.89 5.50
N VAL A 106 -4.21 4.47 4.38
CA VAL A 106 -3.47 3.85 3.27
C VAL A 106 -3.54 4.77 2.06
N GLU A 107 -2.38 5.10 1.51
CA GLU A 107 -2.25 5.89 0.29
C GLU A 107 -1.51 5.09 -0.76
N ILE A 108 -1.99 5.14 -2.01
CA ILE A 108 -1.39 4.45 -3.15
C ILE A 108 -0.89 5.51 -4.12
N TYR A 109 0.38 5.41 -4.53
CA TYR A 109 1.01 6.34 -5.48
C TYR A 109 1.45 5.60 -6.73
N VAL A 110 1.12 6.14 -7.88
CA VAL A 110 1.50 5.64 -9.21
C VAL A 110 1.85 6.84 -10.08
N ASP A 111 2.92 6.74 -10.87
CA ASP A 111 3.35 7.79 -11.80
C ASP A 111 3.59 9.15 -11.11
N GLY A 112 4.10 9.14 -9.88
CA GLY A 112 4.37 10.37 -9.13
C GLY A 112 3.13 11.09 -8.63
N ARG A 113 1.97 10.43 -8.62
CA ARG A 113 0.70 11.01 -8.18
C ARG A 113 -0.01 10.12 -7.19
N LEU A 114 -0.79 10.73 -6.32
CA LEU A 114 -1.68 10.00 -5.41
C LEU A 114 -2.80 9.38 -6.25
N ALA A 115 -2.81 8.05 -6.32
CA ALA A 115 -3.80 7.30 -7.10
C ALA A 115 -5.06 7.01 -6.30
N GLY A 116 -4.96 6.89 -4.98
CA GLY A 116 -6.10 6.67 -4.10
C GLY A 116 -5.70 6.58 -2.65
N ALA A 117 -6.67 6.69 -1.77
CA ALA A 117 -6.47 6.59 -0.33
C ALA A 117 -7.72 6.03 0.33
N ASN A 118 -7.53 5.38 1.48
CA ASN A 118 -8.65 4.88 2.29
C ASN A 118 -8.21 4.72 3.73
N ASP A 119 -9.16 4.86 4.64
CA ASP A 119 -8.98 4.60 6.07
C ASP A 119 -9.60 3.26 6.40
N ILE A 120 -8.84 2.39 7.07
CA ILE A 120 -9.26 1.02 7.36
C ILE A 120 -9.02 0.73 8.84
N ALA A 121 -10.06 0.32 9.53
CA ALA A 121 -9.97 -0.06 10.94
C ALA A 121 -9.52 -1.51 11.06
N LEU A 122 -8.46 -1.74 11.85
CA LEU A 122 -7.99 -3.07 12.22
C LEU A 122 -8.15 -3.28 13.72
N ARG A 123 -8.52 -4.49 14.08
CA ARG A 123 -8.76 -4.85 15.49
C ARG A 123 -7.51 -5.29 16.20
#